data_d8f713ae3881529f2bebbb47a5733148
#
_entry.id   d8f713ae3881529f2bebbb47a5733148
#
_cell.length_a   1.000
_cell.length_b   1.000
_cell.length_c   1.000
_cell.angle_alpha   90.00
_cell.angle_beta   90.00
_cell.angle_gamma   90.00
#
_symmetry.space_group_name_H-M   'P 1'
#
loop_
_entity.id
_entity.type
_entity.pdbx_description
1 polymer ?
#
loop_
_entity_poly.entity_id
_entity_poly.type
_entity_poly.pdbx_seq_one_letter_code
_entity_poly.pdbx_strand_id
1 'polypeptide(L)'
;MPRNGADSLSPEQARRIAEECYGEVLAYCRRHAPAGHDPADLAQETFLRFVRAGSYHERGKPIAYLMRIARSVCIDASRRRRLETVALDFDPPTMEQGKSEIELEEALAKLPDDLREAVELRYGTGLDVSEVAKVLGISRFSVRRRINAALKLLEEELREGGLDE
;
A
#
# COMPACT_ATOMS: atom_id res chain seq x y z
N MET A 1 3.90 -34.14 15.77
CA MET A 1 5.27 -33.76 15.42
C MET A 1 5.39 -32.27 15.56
N PRO A 2 6.22 -31.72 16.44
CA PRO A 2 6.48 -30.29 16.48
C PRO A 2 7.21 -29.92 15.19
N ARG A 3 6.66 -29.00 14.41
CA ARG A 3 7.33 -28.44 13.26
C ARG A 3 8.56 -27.70 13.74
N ASN A 4 9.71 -28.20 13.31
CA ASN A 4 11.03 -27.69 13.65
C ASN A 4 11.12 -26.17 13.45
N GLY A 5 11.71 -25.50 14.44
CA GLY A 5 11.97 -24.06 14.48
C GLY A 5 13.01 -23.53 13.48
N ALA A 6 13.01 -24.06 12.24
CA ALA A 6 13.91 -23.62 11.18
C ALA A 6 13.28 -22.58 10.24
N ASP A 7 11.98 -22.26 10.43
CA ASP A 7 11.21 -21.42 9.52
C ASP A 7 10.80 -20.05 10.11
N SER A 8 11.25 -19.71 11.32
CA SER A 8 10.99 -18.39 11.87
C SER A 8 12.09 -17.41 11.44
N LEU A 9 11.68 -16.22 11.00
CA LEU A 9 12.59 -15.13 10.67
C LEU A 9 13.56 -14.89 11.84
N SER A 10 14.86 -14.87 11.53
CA SER A 10 15.83 -14.41 12.53
C SER A 10 15.61 -12.91 12.79
N PRO A 11 15.91 -12.39 14.00
CA PRO A 11 15.81 -10.96 14.29
C PRO A 11 16.59 -10.09 13.30
N GLU A 12 17.72 -10.59 12.81
CA GLU A 12 18.57 -9.89 11.84
C GLU A 12 17.92 -9.83 10.45
N GLN A 13 17.28 -10.90 9.98
CA GLN A 13 16.53 -10.94 8.74
C GLN A 13 15.32 -10.01 8.81
N ALA A 14 14.58 -10.04 9.92
CA ALA A 14 13.43 -9.15 10.14
C ALA A 14 13.83 -7.68 10.10
N ARG A 15 14.96 -7.33 10.74
CA ARG A 15 15.52 -5.98 10.73
C ARG A 15 15.89 -5.52 9.32
N ARG A 16 16.58 -6.36 8.55
CA ARG A 16 16.96 -6.05 7.17
C ARG A 16 15.74 -5.81 6.29
N ILE A 17 14.74 -6.67 6.37
CA ILE A 17 13.48 -6.52 5.63
C ILE A 17 12.78 -5.22 6.02
N ALA A 18 12.72 -4.90 7.31
CA ALA A 18 12.14 -3.65 7.79
C ALA A 18 12.88 -2.43 7.22
N GLU A 19 14.20 -2.42 7.26
CA GLU A 19 15.01 -1.32 6.71
C GLU A 19 14.81 -1.16 5.20
N GLU A 20 14.75 -2.25 4.45
CA GLU A 20 14.57 -2.22 3.00
C GLU A 20 13.15 -1.82 2.56
N CYS A 21 12.13 -2.19 3.32
CA CYS A 21 10.72 -2.03 2.93
C CYS A 21 9.99 -0.89 3.65
N TYR A 22 10.61 -0.26 4.65
CA TYR A 22 9.94 0.75 5.47
C TYR A 22 9.38 1.92 4.66
N GLY A 23 10.14 2.44 3.71
CA GLY A 23 9.72 3.57 2.87
C GLY A 23 8.46 3.27 2.06
N GLU A 24 8.38 2.10 1.47
CA GLU A 24 7.23 1.67 0.66
C GLU A 24 5.99 1.40 1.52
N VAL A 25 6.17 0.77 2.68
CA VAL A 25 5.08 0.54 3.64
C VAL A 25 4.55 1.87 4.18
N LEU A 26 5.42 2.80 4.54
CA LEU A 26 5.03 4.12 5.02
C LEU A 26 4.29 4.90 3.94
N ALA A 27 4.76 4.87 2.69
CA ALA A 27 4.09 5.53 1.56
C ALA A 27 2.67 4.96 1.34
N TYR A 28 2.51 3.65 1.41
CA TYR A 28 1.20 3.01 1.34
C TYR A 28 0.30 3.47 2.49
N CYS A 29 0.80 3.46 3.72
CA CYS A 29 0.03 3.89 4.89
C CYS A 29 -0.38 5.38 4.80
N ARG A 30 0.47 6.25 4.26
CA ARG A 30 0.13 7.67 4.03
C ARG A 30 -1.05 7.85 3.09
N ARG A 31 -1.13 7.02 2.04
CA ARG A 31 -2.22 7.10 1.05
C ARG A 31 -3.52 6.45 1.53
N HIS A 32 -3.45 5.46 2.41
CA HIS A 32 -4.59 4.65 2.82
C HIS A 32 -4.98 4.82 4.29
N ALA A 33 -4.25 5.61 5.07
CA ALA A 33 -4.61 5.88 6.45
C ALA A 33 -5.93 6.65 6.53
N PRO A 34 -6.89 6.19 7.35
CA PRO A 34 -8.08 6.98 7.63
C PRO A 34 -7.69 8.24 8.41
N ALA A 35 -8.48 9.30 8.27
CA ALA A 35 -8.24 10.52 9.00
C ALA A 35 -8.24 10.26 10.52
N GLY A 36 -7.36 10.92 11.25
CA GLY A 36 -7.17 10.73 12.68
C GLY A 36 -6.18 9.63 13.07
N HIS A 37 -5.62 8.90 12.09
CA HIS A 37 -4.57 7.90 12.30
C HIS A 37 -3.25 8.39 11.71
N ASP A 38 -2.17 8.28 12.50
CA ASP A 38 -0.83 8.57 12.02
C ASP A 38 -0.35 7.44 11.11
N PRO A 39 0.01 7.73 9.84
CA PRO A 39 0.56 6.73 8.94
C PRO A 39 1.79 6.01 9.50
N ALA A 40 2.64 6.70 10.25
CA ALA A 40 3.81 6.09 10.88
C ALA A 40 3.43 5.03 11.93
N ASP A 41 2.35 5.25 12.68
CA ASP A 41 1.84 4.25 13.64
C ASP A 41 1.27 3.02 12.92
N LEU A 42 0.60 3.20 11.79
CA LEU A 42 0.09 2.11 10.97
C LEU A 42 1.24 1.31 10.33
N ALA A 43 2.27 1.98 9.87
CA ALA A 43 3.48 1.32 9.36
C ALA A 43 4.16 0.50 10.47
N GLN A 44 4.31 1.07 11.65
CA GLN A 44 4.88 0.38 12.81
C GLN A 44 4.05 -0.86 13.19
N GLU A 45 2.73 -0.75 13.24
CA GLU A 45 1.83 -1.88 13.48
C GLU A 45 1.97 -2.97 12.41
N THR A 46 2.17 -2.58 11.16
CA THR A 46 2.45 -3.50 10.06
C THR A 46 3.69 -4.35 10.33
N PHE A 47 4.80 -3.72 10.70
CA PHE A 47 6.04 -4.44 11.01
C PHE A 47 5.93 -5.28 12.28
N LEU A 48 5.21 -4.81 13.30
CA LEU A 48 4.96 -5.59 14.50
C LEU A 48 4.17 -6.87 14.19
N ARG A 49 3.12 -6.78 13.38
CA ARG A 49 2.36 -7.96 12.94
C ARG A 49 3.22 -8.90 12.08
N PHE A 50 4.07 -8.35 11.23
CA PHE A 50 5.01 -9.13 10.44
C PHE A 50 5.95 -9.97 11.31
N VAL A 51 6.56 -9.37 12.30
CA VAL A 51 7.49 -10.06 13.23
C VAL A 51 6.76 -11.09 14.10
N ARG A 52 5.56 -10.75 14.59
CA ARG A 52 4.77 -11.63 15.47
C ARG A 52 4.16 -12.83 14.75
N ALA A 53 3.85 -12.68 13.48
CA ALA A 53 3.20 -13.75 12.71
C ALA A 53 4.05 -15.02 12.62
N GLY A 54 5.38 -14.90 12.63
CA GLY A 54 6.33 -16.04 12.59
C GLY A 54 6.12 -17.00 11.40
N SER A 55 5.20 -16.68 10.49
CA SER A 55 4.78 -17.52 9.39
C SER A 55 5.32 -17.07 8.03
N TYR A 56 6.20 -16.07 8.04
CA TYR A 56 6.87 -15.66 6.82
C TYR A 56 7.88 -16.74 6.40
N HIS A 57 7.60 -17.35 5.28
CA HIS A 57 8.56 -18.19 4.60
C HIS A 57 9.23 -17.36 3.51
N GLU A 58 10.54 -17.40 3.42
CA GLU A 58 11.33 -16.65 2.44
C GLU A 58 11.08 -17.17 1.00
N ARG A 59 9.80 -17.16 0.61
CA ARG A 59 9.32 -17.51 -0.72
C ARG A 59 8.69 -16.29 -1.37
N GLY A 60 9.46 -15.62 -2.22
CA GLY A 60 9.03 -14.44 -2.93
C GLY A 60 9.51 -13.13 -2.34
N LYS A 61 8.85 -12.04 -2.70
CA LYS A 61 9.25 -10.71 -2.26
C LYS A 61 8.65 -10.38 -0.90
N PRO A 62 9.46 -10.01 0.10
CA PRO A 62 8.95 -9.59 1.42
C PRO A 62 7.93 -8.46 1.35
N ILE A 63 8.09 -7.55 0.39
CA ILE A 63 7.17 -6.42 0.21
C ILE A 63 5.74 -6.87 -0.11
N ALA A 64 5.55 -7.94 -0.85
CA ALA A 64 4.20 -8.47 -1.13
C ALA A 64 3.49 -8.91 0.15
N TYR A 65 4.20 -9.59 1.02
CA TYR A 65 3.68 -10.03 2.31
C TYR A 65 3.39 -8.84 3.24
N LEU A 66 4.31 -7.88 3.29
CA LEU A 66 4.14 -6.65 4.07
C LEU A 66 2.96 -5.81 3.57
N MET A 67 2.73 -5.71 2.26
CA MET A 67 1.59 -4.99 1.71
C MET A 67 0.25 -5.63 2.07
N ARG A 68 0.18 -6.96 2.15
CA ARG A 68 -1.02 -7.65 2.67
C ARG A 68 -1.32 -7.24 4.10
N ILE A 69 -0.30 -7.19 4.95
CA ILE A 69 -0.44 -6.78 6.35
C ILE A 69 -0.81 -5.30 6.43
N ALA A 70 -0.10 -4.42 5.73
CA ALA A 70 -0.37 -2.98 5.71
C ALA A 70 -1.82 -2.69 5.28
N ARG A 71 -2.30 -3.37 4.25
CA ARG A 71 -3.69 -3.26 3.79
C ARG A 71 -4.68 -3.66 4.89
N SER A 72 -4.42 -4.77 5.56
CA SER A 72 -5.24 -5.23 6.69
C SER A 72 -5.23 -4.23 7.84
N VAL A 73 -4.08 -3.67 8.19
CA VAL A 73 -3.93 -2.65 9.24
C VAL A 73 -4.74 -1.40 8.91
N CYS A 74 -4.64 -0.90 7.67
CA CYS A 74 -5.39 0.28 7.24
C CYS A 74 -6.91 0.04 7.20
N ILE A 75 -7.35 -1.15 6.75
CA ILE A 75 -8.77 -1.54 6.77
C ILE A 75 -9.30 -1.60 8.20
N ASP A 76 -8.56 -2.21 9.12
CA ASP A 76 -8.94 -2.29 10.53
C ASP A 76 -9.04 -0.89 11.16
N ALA A 77 -8.10 -0.01 10.87
CA ALA A 77 -8.14 1.39 11.31
C ALA A 77 -9.36 2.13 10.76
N SER A 78 -9.71 1.93 9.51
CA SER A 78 -10.90 2.51 8.88
C SER A 78 -12.19 2.02 9.52
N ARG A 79 -12.27 0.74 9.87
CA ARG A 79 -13.42 0.17 10.59
C ARG A 79 -13.57 0.76 11.98
N ARG A 80 -12.48 0.90 12.73
CA ARG A 80 -12.51 1.52 14.08
C ARG A 80 -12.99 2.96 13.99
N ARG A 81 -12.56 3.72 13.02
CA ARG A 81 -12.98 5.12 12.83
C ARG A 81 -14.48 5.24 12.54
N ARG A 82 -15.06 4.33 11.77
CA ARG A 82 -16.53 4.33 11.51
C ARG A 82 -17.34 4.13 12.77
N LEU A 83 -16.77 3.48 13.79
CA LEU A 83 -17.40 3.26 15.08
C LEU A 83 -17.18 4.46 16.03
N GLU A 84 -16.12 5.22 15.83
CA GLU A 84 -15.76 6.42 16.59
C GLU A 84 -16.11 7.66 15.76
N THR A 85 -17.35 8.19 15.92
CA THR A 85 -17.80 9.41 15.25
C THR A 85 -17.13 10.64 15.87
N VAL A 86 -15.87 10.90 15.56
CA VAL A 86 -15.22 12.19 15.85
C VAL A 86 -14.44 12.64 14.61
N ALA A 87 -14.94 13.71 14.00
CA ALA A 87 -14.27 14.39 12.91
C ALA A 87 -13.06 15.16 13.46
N LEU A 88 -11.88 14.64 13.22
CA LEU A 88 -10.65 15.42 13.28
C LEU A 88 -10.12 15.50 11.86
N ASP A 89 -10.20 16.69 11.27
CA ASP A 89 -9.56 17.00 10.02
C ASP A 89 -8.04 16.95 10.21
N PHE A 90 -7.41 15.90 9.70
CA PHE A 90 -5.97 15.82 9.61
C PHE A 90 -5.58 16.13 8.16
N ASP A 91 -4.87 17.23 7.99
CA ASP A 91 -4.26 17.60 6.71
C ASP A 91 -2.95 16.81 6.56
N PRO A 92 -2.81 15.96 5.52
CA PRO A 92 -1.57 15.22 5.34
C PRO A 92 -0.42 16.17 5.05
N PRO A 93 0.79 15.91 5.60
CA PRO A 93 1.94 16.78 5.33
C PRO A 93 2.26 16.78 3.84
N THR A 94 2.27 17.96 3.25
CA THR A 94 2.64 18.20 1.86
C THR A 94 4.14 17.98 1.71
N MET A 95 4.55 16.94 0.99
CA MET A 95 5.94 16.82 0.56
C MET A 95 6.17 17.75 -0.63
N GLU A 96 7.29 18.47 -0.63
CA GLU A 96 7.70 19.27 -1.79
C GLU A 96 8.01 18.31 -2.96
N GLN A 97 7.16 18.34 -3.96
CA GLN A 97 7.28 17.52 -5.17
C GLN A 97 7.47 18.43 -6.39
N GLY A 98 8.18 17.94 -7.38
CA GLY A 98 8.31 18.63 -8.67
C GLY A 98 6.95 18.77 -9.38
N LYS A 99 6.80 19.79 -10.25
CA LYS A 99 5.54 20.11 -10.94
C LYS A 99 4.91 18.88 -11.66
N SER A 100 5.75 18.06 -12.32
CA SER A 100 5.30 16.84 -13.01
C SER A 100 4.82 15.73 -12.05
N GLU A 101 5.43 15.64 -10.88
CA GLU A 101 5.02 14.68 -9.85
C GLU A 101 3.69 15.09 -9.22
N ILE A 102 3.45 16.39 -9.05
CA ILE A 102 2.19 16.94 -8.53
C ILE A 102 1.04 16.58 -9.49
N GLU A 103 1.23 16.78 -10.80
CA GLU A 103 0.20 16.45 -11.80
C GLU A 103 -0.15 14.95 -11.79
N LEU A 104 0.84 14.09 -11.67
CA LEU A 104 0.62 12.65 -11.57
C LEU A 104 -0.09 12.27 -10.26
N GLU A 105 0.32 12.83 -9.13
CA GLU A 105 -0.32 12.58 -7.83
C GLU A 105 -1.78 13.08 -7.82
N GLU A 106 -2.06 14.22 -8.43
CA GLU A 106 -3.42 14.74 -8.58
C GLU A 106 -4.27 13.82 -9.47
N ALA A 107 -3.72 13.33 -10.58
CA ALA A 107 -4.39 12.38 -11.46
C ALA A 107 -4.67 11.04 -10.74
N LEU A 108 -3.70 10.54 -9.99
CA LEU A 108 -3.87 9.33 -9.16
C LEU A 108 -4.95 9.52 -8.09
N ALA A 109 -5.01 10.70 -7.46
CA ALA A 109 -5.99 11.01 -6.44
C ALA A 109 -7.44 11.02 -6.97
N LYS A 110 -7.63 11.30 -8.26
CA LYS A 110 -8.94 11.27 -8.93
C LYS A 110 -9.42 9.86 -9.29
N LEU A 111 -8.52 8.87 -9.30
CA LEU A 111 -8.93 7.49 -9.58
C LEU A 111 -9.84 6.94 -8.47
N PRO A 112 -10.80 6.08 -8.82
CA PRO A 112 -11.50 5.25 -7.84
C PRO A 112 -10.49 4.48 -6.97
N ASP A 113 -10.78 4.31 -5.68
CA ASP A 113 -9.85 3.74 -4.70
C ASP A 113 -9.32 2.36 -5.10
N ASP A 114 -10.16 1.49 -5.65
CA ASP A 114 -9.78 0.15 -6.08
C ASP A 114 -8.83 0.15 -7.28
N LEU A 115 -9.01 1.10 -8.21
CA LEU A 115 -8.13 1.26 -9.37
C LEU A 115 -6.79 1.87 -8.97
N ARG A 116 -6.82 2.87 -8.11
CA ARG A 116 -5.61 3.52 -7.58
C ARG A 116 -4.74 2.52 -6.82
N GLU A 117 -5.33 1.74 -5.91
CA GLU A 117 -4.62 0.74 -5.13
C GLU A 117 -3.92 -0.30 -6.03
N ALA A 118 -4.59 -0.77 -7.08
CA ALA A 118 -4.01 -1.73 -8.02
C ALA A 118 -2.78 -1.16 -8.76
N VAL A 119 -2.85 0.09 -9.20
CA VAL A 119 -1.73 0.78 -9.87
C VAL A 119 -0.57 1.05 -8.89
N GLU A 120 -0.86 1.49 -7.69
CA GLU A 120 0.15 1.73 -6.65
C GLU A 120 0.93 0.45 -6.31
N LEU A 121 0.23 -0.66 -6.13
CA LEU A 121 0.86 -1.95 -5.85
C LEU A 121 1.70 -2.45 -7.04
N ARG A 122 1.21 -2.28 -8.25
CA ARG A 122 1.89 -2.75 -9.46
C ARG A 122 3.13 -1.93 -9.80
N TYR A 123 3.02 -0.61 -9.76
CA TYR A 123 4.07 0.30 -10.22
C TYR A 123 4.82 0.99 -9.07
N GLY A 124 4.16 1.28 -7.96
CA GLY A 124 4.79 1.90 -6.79
C GLY A 124 5.68 0.94 -6.01
N THR A 125 5.27 -0.31 -5.86
CA THR A 125 6.03 -1.34 -5.13
C THR A 125 6.70 -2.37 -6.04
N GLY A 126 6.45 -2.32 -7.34
CA GLY A 126 7.04 -3.24 -8.31
C GLY A 126 6.52 -4.68 -8.23
N LEU A 127 5.35 -4.90 -7.65
CA LEU A 127 4.73 -6.22 -7.58
C LEU A 127 4.21 -6.66 -8.94
N ASP A 128 4.33 -7.93 -9.26
CA ASP A 128 3.70 -8.49 -10.46
C ASP A 128 2.19 -8.70 -10.27
N VAL A 129 1.47 -8.98 -11.34
CA VAL A 129 0.01 -9.16 -11.33
C VAL A 129 -0.41 -10.26 -10.35
N SER A 130 0.36 -11.34 -10.26
CA SER A 130 0.08 -12.46 -9.34
C SER A 130 0.22 -12.04 -7.88
N GLU A 131 1.25 -11.27 -7.56
CA GLU A 131 1.50 -10.74 -6.23
C GLU A 131 0.43 -9.71 -5.83
N VAL A 132 0.07 -8.81 -6.73
CA VAL A 132 -1.03 -7.84 -6.51
C VAL A 132 -2.35 -8.57 -6.26
N ALA A 133 -2.65 -9.62 -7.04
CA ALA A 133 -3.84 -10.44 -6.83
C ALA A 133 -3.90 -11.03 -5.43
N LYS A 134 -2.78 -11.52 -4.92
CA LYS A 134 -2.68 -12.04 -3.54
C LYS A 134 -2.88 -10.96 -2.49
N VAL A 135 -2.30 -9.77 -2.69
CA VAL A 135 -2.47 -8.63 -1.76
C VAL A 135 -3.93 -8.21 -1.70
N LEU A 136 -4.59 -8.07 -2.85
CA LEU A 136 -5.96 -7.60 -2.94
C LEU A 136 -7.02 -8.69 -2.68
N GLY A 137 -6.62 -9.96 -2.70
CA GLY A 137 -7.55 -11.08 -2.54
C GLY A 137 -8.52 -11.23 -3.73
N ILE A 138 -8.08 -10.92 -4.94
CA ILE A 138 -8.85 -10.99 -6.19
C ILE A 138 -8.12 -11.81 -7.25
N SER A 139 -8.79 -12.13 -8.35
CA SER A 139 -8.17 -12.85 -9.45
C SER A 139 -7.17 -11.98 -10.22
N ARG A 140 -6.19 -12.63 -10.88
CA ARG A 140 -5.26 -11.96 -11.79
C ARG A 140 -5.97 -11.24 -12.94
N PHE A 141 -7.05 -11.82 -13.42
CA PHE A 141 -7.90 -11.19 -14.43
C PHE A 141 -8.49 -9.87 -13.92
N SER A 142 -9.03 -9.85 -12.70
CA SER A 142 -9.55 -8.64 -12.06
C SER A 142 -8.47 -7.58 -11.86
N VAL A 143 -7.25 -7.97 -11.48
CA VAL A 143 -6.11 -7.05 -11.37
C VAL A 143 -5.80 -6.41 -12.71
N ARG A 144 -5.67 -7.18 -13.78
CA ARG A 144 -5.40 -6.65 -15.13
C ARG A 144 -6.49 -5.69 -15.59
N ARG A 145 -7.75 -6.04 -15.35
CA ARG A 145 -8.88 -5.18 -15.68
C ARG A 145 -8.82 -3.84 -14.94
N ARG A 146 -8.51 -3.86 -13.64
CA ARG A 146 -8.35 -2.64 -12.84
C ARG A 146 -7.19 -1.78 -13.31
N ILE A 147 -6.04 -2.39 -13.56
CA ILE A 147 -4.85 -1.69 -14.06
C ILE A 147 -5.14 -1.03 -15.42
N ASN A 148 -5.73 -1.77 -16.36
CA ASN A 148 -6.06 -1.25 -17.68
C ASN A 148 -7.06 -0.09 -17.59
N ALA A 149 -8.08 -0.21 -16.76
CA ALA A 149 -9.06 0.87 -16.53
C ALA A 149 -8.38 2.10 -15.90
N ALA A 150 -7.51 1.91 -14.92
CA ALA A 150 -6.77 3.00 -14.28
C ALA A 150 -5.83 3.72 -15.25
N LEU A 151 -5.07 2.99 -16.05
CA LEU A 151 -4.16 3.57 -17.04
C LEU A 151 -4.91 4.39 -18.09
N LYS A 152 -6.08 3.94 -18.52
CA LYS A 152 -6.92 4.66 -19.45
C LYS A 152 -7.41 5.99 -18.85
N LEU A 153 -7.90 5.97 -17.61
CA LEU A 153 -8.34 7.20 -16.94
C LEU A 153 -7.17 8.16 -16.69
N LEU A 154 -6.01 7.67 -16.32
CA LEU A 154 -4.82 8.50 -16.15
C LEU A 154 -4.37 9.13 -17.47
N GLU A 155 -4.42 8.40 -18.57
CA GLU A 155 -4.10 8.94 -19.89
C GLU A 155 -5.07 10.07 -20.28
N GLU A 156 -6.36 9.90 -20.04
CA GLU A 156 -7.39 10.92 -20.30
C GLU A 156 -7.14 12.18 -19.45
N GLU A 157 -6.92 12.04 -18.14
CA GLU A 157 -6.63 13.15 -17.22
C GLU A 157 -5.38 13.94 -17.59
N LEU A 158 -4.28 13.24 -17.90
CA LEU A 158 -3.02 13.89 -18.27
C LEU A 158 -3.09 14.57 -19.64
N ARG A 159 -3.94 14.07 -20.54
CA ARG A 159 -4.19 14.70 -21.85
C ARG A 159 -5.00 15.99 -21.69
N GLU A 160 -6.02 16.00 -20.86
CA GLU A 160 -6.84 17.18 -20.58
C GLU A 160 -6.04 18.26 -19.85
N GLY A 161 -5.22 17.89 -18.86
CA GLY A 161 -4.33 18.80 -18.13
C GLY A 161 -3.23 19.44 -19.00
N GLY A 162 -2.80 18.77 -20.08
CA GLY A 162 -1.79 19.28 -21.01
C GLY A 162 -2.33 20.23 -22.09
N LEU A 163 -3.64 20.42 -22.19
CA LEU A 163 -4.27 21.31 -23.18
C LEU A 163 -4.56 22.71 -22.64
N ASP A 164 -4.35 22.95 -21.34
CA ASP A 164 -4.57 24.26 -20.69
C ASP A 164 -3.27 25.11 -20.60
N GLU A 165 -2.22 24.77 -21.34
CA GLU A 165 -1.03 25.61 -21.50
C GLU A 165 -1.00 26.34 -22.84
#